data_77edd98a3d331b30f21eed0fcb651c9f
#
_entry.id   77edd98a3d331b30f21eed0fcb651c9f
#
_cell.length_a   1.000
_cell.length_b   1.000
_cell.length_c   1.000
_cell.angle_alpha   90.00
_cell.angle_beta   90.00
_cell.angle_gamma   90.00
#
_symmetry.space_group_name_H-M   'P 1'
#
loop_
_entity.id
_entity.type
_entity.pdbx_description
1 polymer ?
#
loop_
_entity_poly.entity_id
_entity_poly.type
_entity_poly.pdbx_seq_one_letter_code
_entity_poly.pdbx_strand_id
1 'polypeptide(L)'
;MRRSERAAVAIALGLALGVAHAAGADEPAFRYSAPIEIRQAAPFVQAALPPSAYAHVVQPGLRDLRVVDARGERAPYSLLGARSEQQTIEHTHPAVLYPLPARPTADGAWASPVEVVVEGDRIQVRKRPGRSPAIEASESRRSGGWLVDLGDRKPTDPLPKWLRLEWSGPAEFSAGYRIDSSEDLRSWRAGGAGQLMALTSAAGPLTQPSVGLAPGTGRFVRLVWGDAAAAPRVTGAQVVAVERNAVAIDTPTDLVHAPVAVPTDPATVPEKARGALYFDLGGALPLETIDLRFSAGTRVAPVRLQGRQRADEAWRDLAQGVFYRLERDGSVSVSPALSVHQTVRFVRVVPDERAAALDPDSARLATQAQLARLVFAAQGQPPFRLLAGSKDAPSGALPADTLVPALADERPRFGQAEIGAWTEVEAVAQRVRAEQREAQWRPLLLWSVLIAGVAALGFMVWGLARGTPTKSAPNAAPLEAGEAGAAPR
;
A
#
# COMPACT_ATOMS: atom_id res chain seq x y z
N MET A 1 -62.47 55.85 -3.87
CA MET A 1 -61.34 55.46 -4.73
C MET A 1 -59.97 55.82 -4.13
N ARG A 2 -59.61 55.38 -2.94
CA ARG A 2 -58.25 55.66 -2.34
C ARG A 2 -57.76 54.57 -1.37
N ARG A 3 -58.29 53.34 -1.44
CA ARG A 3 -57.86 52.22 -0.62
C ARG A 3 -57.35 51.01 -1.41
N SER A 4 -57.50 50.97 -2.73
CA SER A 4 -57.07 49.88 -3.59
C SER A 4 -55.64 50.03 -4.17
N GLU A 5 -55.08 51.24 -4.17
CA GLU A 5 -53.73 51.48 -4.73
C GLU A 5 -52.57 51.20 -3.75
N ARG A 6 -52.86 51.14 -2.44
CA ARG A 6 -51.81 50.83 -1.45
C ARG A 6 -51.56 49.34 -1.24
N ALA A 7 -52.49 48.49 -1.63
CA ALA A 7 -52.36 47.03 -1.56
C ALA A 7 -51.58 46.45 -2.76
N ALA A 8 -51.61 47.11 -3.93
CA ALA A 8 -50.89 46.64 -5.12
C ALA A 8 -49.38 46.92 -5.09
N VAL A 9 -48.96 47.98 -4.39
CA VAL A 9 -47.52 48.36 -4.24
C VAL A 9 -46.81 47.47 -3.24
N ALA A 10 -47.49 46.98 -2.19
CA ALA A 10 -46.90 46.08 -1.19
C ALA A 10 -46.68 44.65 -1.71
N ILE A 11 -47.48 44.17 -2.68
CA ILE A 11 -47.32 42.84 -3.28
C ILE A 11 -46.21 42.83 -4.36
N ALA A 12 -46.01 43.98 -5.05
CA ALA A 12 -44.95 44.07 -6.06
C ALA A 12 -43.55 44.20 -5.43
N LEU A 13 -43.41 44.69 -4.20
CA LEU A 13 -42.11 44.75 -3.48
C LEU A 13 -41.77 43.45 -2.78
N GLY A 14 -42.76 42.60 -2.49
CA GLY A 14 -42.54 41.24 -1.90
C GLY A 14 -42.12 40.19 -2.91
N LEU A 15 -42.39 40.37 -4.19
CA LEU A 15 -42.01 39.42 -5.26
C LEU A 15 -40.61 39.69 -5.86
N ALA A 16 -40.04 40.87 -5.62
CA ALA A 16 -38.73 41.22 -6.15
C ALA A 16 -37.55 40.77 -5.23
N LEU A 17 -37.83 40.34 -3.99
CA LEU A 17 -36.80 39.77 -3.07
C LEU A 17 -36.75 38.23 -3.06
N GLY A 18 -37.58 37.55 -3.88
CA GLY A 18 -37.73 36.08 -3.87
C GLY A 18 -36.95 35.32 -4.96
N VAL A 19 -36.20 35.98 -5.83
CA VAL A 19 -35.54 35.31 -6.98
C VAL A 19 -34.01 35.31 -6.94
N ALA A 20 -33.39 35.61 -5.81
CA ALA A 20 -31.93 35.60 -5.68
C ALA A 20 -31.40 34.43 -4.84
N HIS A 21 -32.11 33.30 -4.69
CA HIS A 21 -31.65 32.13 -3.95
C HIS A 21 -32.00 30.82 -4.62
N ALA A 22 -31.67 30.66 -5.90
CA ALA A 22 -31.73 29.37 -6.54
C ALA A 22 -30.58 29.24 -7.57
N ALA A 23 -29.35 29.23 -7.12
CA ALA A 23 -28.20 28.66 -7.84
C ALA A 23 -26.98 28.67 -6.89
N GLY A 24 -26.98 27.77 -5.97
CA GLY A 24 -25.83 27.49 -5.12
C GLY A 24 -26.03 26.11 -4.54
N ALA A 25 -25.93 25.06 -5.40
CA ALA A 25 -25.50 23.79 -4.85
C ALA A 25 -24.23 24.10 -4.06
N ASP A 26 -24.22 23.77 -2.76
CA ASP A 26 -23.10 24.01 -1.86
C ASP A 26 -21.81 23.52 -2.53
N GLU A 27 -21.10 24.44 -3.19
CA GLU A 27 -19.81 24.11 -3.78
C GLU A 27 -18.86 23.86 -2.60
N PRO A 28 -18.22 22.69 -2.54
CA PRO A 28 -17.42 22.33 -1.38
C PRO A 28 -16.33 23.39 -1.17
N ALA A 29 -16.28 23.93 0.07
CA ALA A 29 -15.33 24.94 0.43
C ALA A 29 -13.91 24.37 0.53
N PHE A 30 -12.97 24.90 -0.23
CA PHE A 30 -11.55 24.54 -0.19
C PHE A 30 -10.78 25.55 0.65
N ARG A 31 -10.02 25.06 1.62
CA ARG A 31 -9.28 25.92 2.56
C ARG A 31 -8.01 26.50 1.96
N TYR A 32 -7.37 25.80 1.04
CA TYR A 32 -6.08 26.19 0.48
C TYR A 32 -6.15 26.31 -1.04
N SER A 33 -5.35 27.24 -1.57
CA SER A 33 -5.20 27.50 -3.00
C SER A 33 -3.74 27.73 -3.34
N ALA A 34 -3.26 27.15 -4.43
CA ALA A 34 -1.94 27.40 -5.00
C ALA A 34 -2.06 27.76 -6.49
N PRO A 35 -1.33 28.74 -7.00
CA PRO A 35 -1.29 29.05 -8.43
C PRO A 35 -0.60 27.91 -9.20
N ILE A 36 -1.07 27.65 -10.42
CA ILE A 36 -0.42 26.74 -11.37
C ILE A 36 0.21 27.61 -12.46
N GLU A 37 1.53 27.65 -12.48
CA GLU A 37 2.30 28.42 -13.46
C GLU A 37 2.67 27.53 -14.64
N ILE A 38 2.04 27.76 -15.80
CA ILE A 38 2.32 27.00 -17.01
C ILE A 38 3.64 27.53 -17.62
N ARG A 39 4.66 26.66 -17.65
CA ARG A 39 5.98 26.94 -18.25
C ARG A 39 5.99 26.63 -19.75
N GLN A 40 5.30 25.58 -20.12
CA GLN A 40 5.13 25.16 -21.51
C GLN A 40 3.66 24.85 -21.76
N ALA A 41 3.04 25.60 -22.65
CA ALA A 41 1.62 25.43 -22.99
C ALA A 41 1.42 24.20 -23.90
N ALA A 42 0.38 23.43 -23.62
CA ALA A 42 -0.14 22.33 -24.44
C ALA A 42 -1.60 22.08 -24.07
N PRO A 43 -2.37 21.31 -24.87
CA PRO A 43 -3.74 20.94 -24.52
C PRO A 43 -3.86 20.21 -23.17
N PHE A 44 -2.88 19.35 -22.87
CA PHE A 44 -2.69 18.72 -21.58
C PHE A 44 -1.41 19.20 -20.95
N VAL A 45 -1.48 19.60 -19.69
CA VAL A 45 -0.36 20.15 -18.93
C VAL A 45 -0.14 19.30 -17.68
N GLN A 46 1.13 18.98 -17.40
CA GLN A 46 1.50 18.22 -16.21
C GLN A 46 2.30 19.06 -15.22
N ALA A 47 2.10 18.80 -13.95
CA ALA A 47 2.88 19.36 -12.85
C ALA A 47 3.21 18.28 -11.81
N ALA A 48 4.43 18.25 -11.32
CA ALA A 48 4.76 17.43 -10.15
C ALA A 48 4.08 18.02 -8.91
N LEU A 49 3.38 17.17 -8.11
CA LEU A 49 2.84 17.62 -6.84
C LEU A 49 3.99 17.79 -5.84
N PRO A 50 4.21 18.98 -5.29
CA PRO A 50 5.24 19.17 -4.28
C PRO A 50 4.83 18.48 -2.96
N PRO A 51 5.77 18.14 -2.06
CA PRO A 51 5.46 17.59 -0.74
C PRO A 51 4.47 18.45 0.05
N SER A 52 4.52 19.78 -0.11
CA SER A 52 3.58 20.73 0.50
C SER A 52 2.12 20.51 0.08
N ALA A 53 1.85 19.97 -1.12
CA ALA A 53 0.49 19.65 -1.52
C ALA A 53 -0.15 18.60 -0.59
N TYR A 54 0.63 17.61 -0.16
CA TYR A 54 0.17 16.57 0.74
C TYR A 54 -0.11 17.07 2.16
N ALA A 55 0.49 18.20 2.54
CA ALA A 55 0.22 18.84 3.83
C ALA A 55 -1.16 19.49 3.90
N HIS A 56 -1.68 19.92 2.76
CA HIS A 56 -2.94 20.67 2.66
C HIS A 56 -4.15 19.79 2.30
N VAL A 57 -3.91 18.55 1.87
CA VAL A 57 -4.94 17.56 1.58
C VAL A 57 -5.46 16.96 2.89
N VAL A 58 -6.78 16.83 3.02
CA VAL A 58 -7.43 16.27 4.20
C VAL A 58 -8.07 14.90 3.93
N GLN A 59 -8.29 14.57 2.66
CA GLN A 59 -8.88 13.28 2.28
C GLN A 59 -7.81 12.30 1.77
N PRO A 60 -7.89 11.00 2.11
CA PRO A 60 -6.97 10.00 1.62
C PRO A 60 -6.94 9.94 0.09
N GLY A 61 -5.76 9.68 -0.49
CA GLY A 61 -5.61 9.52 -1.94
C GLY A 61 -5.78 10.82 -2.73
N LEU A 62 -5.56 11.98 -2.13
CA LEU A 62 -5.62 13.29 -2.78
C LEU A 62 -7.02 13.62 -3.37
N ARG A 63 -8.09 13.08 -2.78
CA ARG A 63 -9.45 13.16 -3.35
C ARG A 63 -10.03 14.56 -3.31
N ASP A 64 -9.57 15.42 -2.41
CA ASP A 64 -10.00 16.80 -2.23
C ASP A 64 -9.13 17.81 -3.00
N LEU A 65 -8.40 17.38 -4.03
CA LEU A 65 -7.80 18.29 -4.98
C LEU A 65 -8.82 18.75 -6.03
N ARG A 66 -8.66 19.98 -6.52
CA ARG A 66 -9.39 20.54 -7.66
C ARG A 66 -8.51 21.47 -8.46
N VAL A 67 -8.63 21.41 -9.77
CA VAL A 67 -8.07 22.40 -10.66
C VAL A 67 -9.19 23.32 -11.12
N VAL A 68 -8.98 24.62 -10.98
CA VAL A 68 -9.94 25.64 -11.44
C VAL A 68 -9.20 26.71 -12.27
N ASP A 69 -9.92 27.31 -13.17
CA ASP A 69 -9.45 28.44 -14.00
C ASP A 69 -9.61 29.79 -13.29
N ALA A 70 -9.33 30.90 -13.98
CA ALA A 70 -9.46 32.26 -13.45
C ALA A 70 -10.89 32.62 -13.03
N ARG A 71 -11.93 31.98 -13.62
CA ARG A 71 -13.34 32.19 -13.30
C ARG A 71 -13.81 31.30 -12.17
N GLY A 72 -12.99 30.36 -11.70
CA GLY A 72 -13.37 29.32 -10.73
C GLY A 72 -14.03 28.11 -11.40
N GLU A 73 -14.09 28.04 -12.73
CA GLU A 73 -14.62 26.88 -13.44
C GLU A 73 -13.66 25.70 -13.32
N ARG A 74 -14.22 24.48 -13.21
CA ARG A 74 -13.42 23.26 -13.01
C ARG A 74 -12.72 22.85 -14.29
N ALA A 75 -11.41 22.70 -14.24
CA ALA A 75 -10.61 22.08 -15.29
C ALA A 75 -10.53 20.57 -15.01
N PRO A 76 -10.86 19.69 -15.98
CA PRO A 76 -10.72 18.25 -15.83
C PRO A 76 -9.26 17.86 -15.60
N TYR A 77 -9.02 16.98 -14.63
CA TYR A 77 -7.67 16.55 -14.25
C TYR A 77 -7.62 15.07 -13.86
N SER A 78 -6.41 14.53 -13.90
CA SER A 78 -6.06 13.20 -13.40
C SER A 78 -4.81 13.26 -12.53
N LEU A 79 -4.66 12.28 -11.65
CA LEU A 79 -3.47 12.08 -10.87
C LEU A 79 -2.75 10.85 -11.42
N LEU A 80 -1.56 11.06 -11.95
CA LEU A 80 -0.69 9.98 -12.39
C LEU A 80 0.23 9.60 -11.24
N GLY A 81 0.26 8.32 -10.88
CA GLY A 81 1.29 7.78 -10.01
C GLY A 81 2.67 7.86 -10.65
N ALA A 82 3.70 7.58 -9.88
CA ALA A 82 5.04 7.42 -10.41
C ALA A 82 5.05 6.41 -11.55
N ARG A 83 5.82 6.71 -12.58
CA ARG A 83 6.03 5.76 -13.69
C ARG A 83 6.88 4.61 -13.20
N SER A 84 6.38 3.43 -13.38
CA SER A 84 7.17 2.22 -13.24
C SER A 84 7.13 1.45 -14.55
N GLU A 85 8.27 0.99 -14.98
CA GLU A 85 8.39 0.04 -16.08
C GLU A 85 8.50 -1.35 -15.50
N GLN A 86 7.72 -2.29 -16.02
CA GLN A 86 7.88 -3.67 -15.63
C GLN A 86 9.08 -4.24 -16.36
N GLN A 87 10.20 -4.29 -15.67
CA GLN A 87 11.37 -5.00 -16.16
C GLN A 87 11.19 -6.50 -15.90
N THR A 88 11.24 -7.25 -16.98
CA THR A 88 11.26 -8.72 -16.90
C THR A 88 12.71 -9.19 -16.96
N ILE A 89 13.19 -9.78 -15.88
CA ILE A 89 14.54 -10.35 -15.79
C ILE A 89 14.41 -11.86 -15.89
N GLU A 90 15.06 -12.45 -16.88
CA GLU A 90 15.18 -13.89 -17.01
C GLU A 90 16.44 -14.39 -16.29
N HIS A 91 16.24 -15.21 -15.28
CA HIS A 91 17.31 -15.94 -14.61
C HIS A 91 17.39 -17.35 -15.22
N THR A 92 18.52 -17.67 -15.81
CA THR A 92 18.72 -18.95 -16.50
C THR A 92 19.83 -19.74 -15.82
N HIS A 93 19.57 -21.00 -15.52
CA HIS A 93 20.57 -21.93 -15.01
C HIS A 93 20.42 -23.31 -15.63
N PRO A 94 21.51 -24.10 -15.77
CA PRO A 94 21.46 -25.41 -16.38
C PRO A 94 20.67 -26.39 -15.52
N ALA A 95 19.89 -27.25 -16.16
CA ALA A 95 19.21 -28.37 -15.54
C ALA A 95 19.94 -29.67 -15.86
N VAL A 96 19.88 -30.64 -14.95
CA VAL A 96 20.47 -31.95 -15.18
C VAL A 96 19.45 -32.90 -15.80
N LEU A 97 19.81 -33.55 -16.89
CA LEU A 97 18.96 -34.45 -17.65
C LEU A 97 19.33 -35.91 -17.43
N TYR A 98 18.34 -36.73 -17.10
CA TYR A 98 18.47 -38.18 -17.00
C TYR A 98 17.52 -38.83 -18.02
N PRO A 99 18.02 -39.64 -19.00
CA PRO A 99 17.17 -40.24 -20.01
C PRO A 99 16.27 -41.34 -19.43
N LEU A 100 15.00 -41.30 -19.79
CA LEU A 100 14.02 -42.31 -19.44
C LEU A 100 13.89 -43.36 -20.56
N PRO A 101 13.79 -44.64 -20.22
CA PRO A 101 13.68 -45.71 -21.25
C PRO A 101 12.35 -45.62 -22.03
N ALA A 102 12.40 -45.97 -23.32
CA ALA A 102 11.32 -45.80 -24.30
C ALA A 102 10.28 -46.95 -24.27
N ARG A 103 9.83 -47.47 -23.13
CA ARG A 103 8.78 -48.50 -23.11
C ARG A 103 7.62 -48.17 -22.23
N PRO A 104 6.40 -48.00 -22.82
CA PRO A 104 5.18 -48.17 -22.07
C PRO A 104 4.94 -49.64 -21.79
N THR A 105 4.54 -50.03 -20.59
CA THR A 105 3.94 -51.35 -20.35
C THR A 105 2.54 -51.37 -20.96
N ALA A 106 2.05 -52.58 -21.31
CA ALA A 106 0.76 -52.81 -21.98
C ALA A 106 -0.44 -52.17 -21.24
N ASP A 107 -0.30 -51.85 -19.95
CA ASP A 107 -1.33 -51.23 -19.09
C ASP A 107 -1.17 -49.72 -18.91
N GLY A 108 -0.34 -49.03 -19.69
CA GLY A 108 -0.11 -47.58 -19.57
C GLY A 108 0.62 -47.13 -18.27
N ALA A 109 0.95 -48.08 -17.40
CA ALA A 109 1.75 -47.81 -16.21
C ALA A 109 3.24 -47.90 -16.54
N TRP A 110 4.02 -46.93 -16.15
CA TRP A 110 5.47 -46.89 -16.28
C TRP A 110 6.08 -47.89 -15.30
N ALA A 111 6.44 -49.10 -15.77
CA ALA A 111 7.38 -49.93 -15.04
C ALA A 111 8.76 -49.27 -15.13
N SER A 112 9.18 -48.60 -14.09
CA SER A 112 10.51 -48.02 -13.98
C SER A 112 11.53 -49.17 -13.88
N PRO A 113 12.38 -49.40 -14.89
CA PRO A 113 13.50 -50.33 -14.73
C PRO A 113 14.65 -49.71 -13.96
N VAL A 114 14.40 -48.54 -13.40
CA VAL A 114 15.41 -47.76 -12.72
C VAL A 114 14.97 -47.57 -11.26
N GLU A 115 15.77 -48.08 -10.35
CA GLU A 115 15.64 -47.83 -8.91
C GLU A 115 16.46 -46.60 -8.58
N VAL A 116 15.79 -45.55 -8.11
CA VAL A 116 16.44 -44.33 -7.62
C VAL A 116 16.67 -44.52 -6.14
N VAL A 117 17.91 -44.70 -5.73
CA VAL A 117 18.32 -44.77 -4.33
C VAL A 117 18.84 -43.41 -3.93
N VAL A 118 18.20 -42.77 -2.98
CA VAL A 118 18.65 -41.49 -2.39
C VAL A 118 19.37 -41.79 -1.08
N GLU A 119 20.68 -41.65 -1.05
CA GLU A 119 21.47 -41.73 0.16
C GLU A 119 22.08 -40.33 0.48
N GLY A 120 21.50 -39.66 1.45
CA GLY A 120 21.91 -38.30 1.82
C GLY A 120 21.81 -37.32 0.65
N ASP A 121 22.93 -36.68 0.29
CA ASP A 121 23.04 -35.68 -0.79
C ASP A 121 23.38 -36.30 -2.17
N ARG A 122 23.43 -37.61 -2.25
CA ARG A 122 23.77 -38.35 -3.49
C ARG A 122 22.59 -39.12 -4.03
N ILE A 123 22.21 -38.81 -5.26
CA ILE A 123 21.23 -39.57 -6.06
C ILE A 123 21.97 -40.63 -6.83
N GLN A 124 21.75 -41.90 -6.52
CA GLN A 124 22.25 -43.02 -7.33
C GLN A 124 21.10 -43.63 -8.12
N VAL A 125 21.21 -43.56 -9.42
CA VAL A 125 20.27 -44.25 -10.33
C VAL A 125 20.83 -45.63 -10.61
N ARG A 126 20.23 -46.69 -10.01
CA ARG A 126 20.63 -48.08 -10.24
C ARG A 126 19.69 -48.79 -11.23
N LYS A 127 20.25 -49.43 -12.19
CA LYS A 127 19.51 -50.30 -13.10
C LYS A 127 19.10 -51.58 -12.34
N ARG A 128 17.80 -51.87 -12.34
CA ARG A 128 17.31 -53.12 -11.71
C ARG A 128 17.86 -54.31 -12.46
N PRO A 129 18.53 -55.28 -11.80
CA PRO A 129 19.03 -56.46 -12.47
C PRO A 129 17.90 -57.40 -12.88
N GLY A 130 17.66 -57.52 -14.16
CA GLY A 130 16.69 -58.46 -14.67
C GLY A 130 16.50 -58.34 -16.19
N ARG A 131 17.27 -59.15 -16.89
CA ARG A 131 17.21 -59.61 -18.28
C ARG A 131 18.17 -59.04 -19.33
N SER A 132 19.04 -59.93 -19.67
CA SER A 132 19.82 -60.16 -20.91
C SER A 132 20.59 -59.01 -21.61
N PRO A 133 21.92 -59.26 -21.79
CA PRO A 133 22.85 -58.28 -22.40
C PRO A 133 22.74 -58.18 -23.94
N ALA A 134 21.90 -58.96 -24.62
CA ALA A 134 21.86 -59.03 -26.10
C ALA A 134 21.08 -57.87 -26.78
N ILE A 135 20.52 -56.94 -26.03
CA ILE A 135 19.74 -55.80 -26.57
C ILE A 135 20.52 -54.50 -26.55
N GLU A 136 21.73 -54.47 -26.00
CA GLU A 136 22.52 -53.26 -25.80
C GLU A 136 23.32 -52.77 -27.02
N ALA A 137 23.36 -53.55 -28.14
CA ALA A 137 24.27 -53.19 -29.21
C ALA A 137 23.66 -52.60 -30.48
N SER A 138 22.37 -52.39 -30.61
CA SER A 138 21.80 -51.94 -31.89
C SER A 138 20.87 -50.71 -31.87
N GLU A 139 20.84 -49.96 -30.79
CA GLU A 139 19.99 -48.77 -30.82
C GLU A 139 20.64 -47.63 -30.00
N SER A 140 21.09 -46.61 -30.70
CA SER A 140 21.07 -45.24 -30.17
C SER A 140 19.59 -44.87 -29.92
N ARG A 141 19.01 -45.50 -28.87
CA ARG A 141 17.58 -45.47 -28.61
C ARG A 141 17.16 -44.08 -28.21
N ARG A 142 16.21 -43.57 -28.96
CA ARG A 142 15.45 -42.39 -28.63
C ARG A 142 14.90 -42.56 -27.21
N SER A 143 15.20 -41.65 -26.33
CA SER A 143 14.68 -41.67 -24.98
C SER A 143 13.16 -41.51 -24.99
N GLY A 144 12.44 -42.30 -24.21
CA GLY A 144 10.98 -42.17 -24.05
C GLY A 144 10.57 -40.90 -23.33
N GLY A 145 11.53 -40.20 -22.74
CA GLY A 145 11.36 -38.99 -22.01
C GLY A 145 12.61 -38.66 -21.20
N TRP A 146 12.48 -37.69 -20.33
CA TRP A 146 13.57 -37.19 -19.51
C TRP A 146 13.09 -36.96 -18.07
N LEU A 147 13.90 -37.37 -17.11
CA LEU A 147 13.84 -36.86 -15.76
C LEU A 147 14.78 -35.66 -15.69
N VAL A 148 14.27 -34.52 -15.28
CA VAL A 148 14.98 -33.25 -15.22
C VAL A 148 15.09 -32.86 -13.76
N ASP A 149 16.29 -32.63 -13.24
CA ASP A 149 16.54 -32.00 -11.94
C ASP A 149 16.71 -30.50 -12.19
N LEU A 150 15.78 -29.72 -11.68
CA LEU A 150 15.80 -28.28 -11.79
C LEU A 150 16.80 -27.61 -10.83
N GLY A 151 17.44 -28.41 -9.95
CA GLY A 151 18.35 -27.94 -8.93
C GLY A 151 17.66 -27.49 -7.62
N ASP A 152 18.49 -27.23 -6.61
CA ASP A 152 18.01 -26.71 -5.33
C ASP A 152 17.63 -25.25 -5.46
N ARG A 153 16.52 -24.87 -4.82
CA ARG A 153 15.99 -23.50 -4.81
C ARG A 153 15.81 -22.99 -3.39
N LYS A 154 16.24 -21.77 -3.15
CA LYS A 154 15.93 -21.06 -1.91
C LYS A 154 14.51 -20.48 -1.97
N PRO A 155 13.84 -20.27 -0.83
CA PRO A 155 12.51 -19.66 -0.81
C PRO A 155 12.43 -18.26 -1.44
N THR A 156 13.57 -17.56 -1.51
CA THR A 156 13.70 -16.21 -2.10
C THR A 156 13.95 -16.20 -3.59
N ASP A 157 14.27 -17.36 -4.18
CA ASP A 157 14.60 -17.43 -5.61
C ASP A 157 13.32 -17.32 -6.46
N PRO A 158 13.39 -16.68 -7.64
CA PRO A 158 12.25 -16.57 -8.53
C PRO A 158 11.76 -17.95 -8.98
N LEU A 159 10.43 -18.07 -9.13
CA LEU A 159 9.83 -19.35 -9.52
C LEU A 159 10.17 -19.72 -10.97
N PRO A 160 10.55 -20.99 -11.23
CA PRO A 160 10.78 -21.47 -12.57
C PRO A 160 9.49 -21.39 -13.39
N LYS A 161 9.59 -20.85 -14.59
CA LYS A 161 8.45 -20.65 -15.49
C LYS A 161 8.52 -21.54 -16.72
N TRP A 162 9.72 -21.74 -17.23
CA TRP A 162 9.96 -22.58 -18.40
C TRP A 162 11.18 -23.44 -18.21
N LEU A 163 11.15 -24.60 -18.87
CA LEU A 163 12.31 -25.41 -19.14
C LEU A 163 12.62 -25.27 -20.64
N ARG A 164 13.71 -24.61 -20.98
CA ARG A 164 14.18 -24.44 -22.37
C ARG A 164 15.05 -25.63 -22.71
N LEU A 165 14.67 -26.35 -23.76
CA LEU A 165 15.40 -27.54 -24.22
C LEU A 165 16.28 -27.22 -25.41
N GLU A 166 17.45 -27.82 -25.41
CA GLU A 166 18.38 -27.83 -26.53
C GLU A 166 18.37 -29.23 -27.15
N TRP A 167 18.44 -29.32 -28.44
CA TRP A 167 18.39 -30.60 -29.15
C TRP A 167 19.29 -30.64 -30.36
N SER A 168 19.57 -31.88 -30.78
CA SER A 168 20.18 -32.21 -32.08
C SER A 168 19.28 -33.16 -32.86
N GLY A 169 19.41 -33.24 -34.16
CA GLY A 169 18.63 -34.15 -35.02
C GLY A 169 17.90 -33.45 -36.14
N PRO A 170 16.68 -33.88 -36.51
CA PRO A 170 16.00 -33.34 -37.67
C PRO A 170 15.79 -31.85 -37.57
N ALA A 171 15.98 -31.15 -38.67
CA ALA A 171 15.76 -29.70 -38.76
C ALA A 171 14.28 -29.34 -38.49
N GLU A 172 13.38 -30.26 -38.83
CA GLU A 172 11.94 -30.10 -38.65
C GLU A 172 11.35 -31.25 -37.83
N PHE A 173 10.60 -30.92 -36.82
CA PHE A 173 9.83 -31.87 -36.01
C PHE A 173 8.69 -31.19 -35.28
N SER A 174 7.74 -31.99 -34.83
CA SER A 174 6.66 -31.58 -33.93
C SER A 174 6.40 -32.76 -32.97
N ALA A 175 6.73 -32.58 -31.70
CA ALA A 175 6.67 -33.61 -30.67
C ALA A 175 5.81 -33.18 -29.50
N GLY A 176 4.70 -33.88 -29.27
CA GLY A 176 3.86 -33.71 -28.09
C GLY A 176 4.54 -34.26 -26.85
N TYR A 177 4.39 -33.57 -25.72
CA TYR A 177 4.92 -34.00 -24.42
C TYR A 177 3.89 -33.89 -23.31
N ARG A 178 4.10 -34.64 -22.25
CA ARG A 178 3.45 -34.47 -20.94
C ARG A 178 4.51 -34.34 -19.86
N ILE A 179 4.23 -33.52 -18.86
CA ILE A 179 5.09 -33.37 -17.71
C ILE A 179 4.37 -33.72 -16.41
N ASP A 180 5.11 -34.33 -15.50
CA ASP A 180 4.73 -34.50 -14.10
C ASP A 180 5.85 -33.90 -13.24
N SER A 181 5.52 -33.42 -12.06
CA SER A 181 6.50 -32.82 -11.13
C SER A 181 6.52 -33.51 -9.77
N SER A 182 7.67 -33.52 -9.12
CA SER A 182 7.89 -34.10 -7.80
C SER A 182 8.94 -33.32 -7.01
N GLU A 183 8.80 -33.29 -5.69
CA GLU A 183 9.86 -32.79 -4.80
C GLU A 183 10.82 -33.90 -4.34
N ASP A 184 10.32 -35.16 -4.24
CA ASP A 184 10.97 -36.21 -3.52
C ASP A 184 11.21 -37.45 -4.38
N LEU A 185 10.91 -37.39 -5.68
CA LEU A 185 10.93 -38.53 -6.66
C LEU A 185 9.96 -39.66 -6.30
N ARG A 186 9.17 -39.54 -5.25
CA ARG A 186 8.20 -40.55 -4.79
C ARG A 186 6.77 -40.16 -5.15
N SER A 187 6.41 -38.93 -4.85
CA SER A 187 5.07 -38.39 -5.10
C SER A 187 5.08 -37.53 -6.35
N TRP A 188 4.27 -37.90 -7.33
CA TRP A 188 4.20 -37.20 -8.62
C TRP A 188 2.85 -36.52 -8.79
N ARG A 189 2.89 -35.27 -9.26
CA ARG A 189 1.71 -34.47 -9.64
C ARG A 189 1.75 -34.16 -11.12
N ALA A 190 0.59 -34.23 -11.77
CA ALA A 190 0.47 -33.82 -13.17
C ALA A 190 0.83 -32.34 -13.31
N GLY A 191 1.79 -32.01 -14.18
CA GLY A 191 2.31 -30.67 -14.41
C GLY A 191 1.81 -30.03 -15.70
N GLY A 192 1.20 -30.80 -16.61
CA GLY A 192 0.67 -30.31 -17.87
C GLY A 192 1.12 -31.09 -19.10
N ALA A 193 0.72 -30.57 -20.25
CA ALA A 193 1.12 -31.15 -21.56
C ALA A 193 1.33 -29.99 -22.55
N GLY A 194 2.08 -30.26 -23.62
CA GLY A 194 2.36 -29.26 -24.65
C GLY A 194 3.03 -29.89 -25.86
N GLN A 195 3.56 -29.02 -26.71
CA GLN A 195 4.21 -29.42 -27.93
C GLN A 195 5.52 -28.64 -28.12
N LEU A 196 6.58 -29.38 -28.42
CA LEU A 196 7.85 -28.83 -28.90
C LEU A 196 7.89 -28.95 -30.42
N MET A 197 8.33 -27.89 -31.07
CA MET A 197 8.39 -27.91 -32.53
C MET A 197 9.55 -27.09 -33.08
N ALA A 198 10.03 -27.50 -34.22
CA ALA A 198 10.86 -26.73 -35.12
C ALA A 198 10.36 -26.97 -36.53
N LEU A 199 9.89 -25.91 -37.19
CA LEU A 199 9.31 -25.98 -38.53
C LEU A 199 9.90 -24.85 -39.37
N THR A 200 10.01 -25.08 -40.68
CA THR A 200 10.49 -24.06 -41.61
C THR A 200 9.40 -23.77 -42.66
N SER A 201 9.16 -22.52 -42.90
CA SER A 201 8.23 -22.06 -43.93
C SER A 201 8.88 -21.01 -44.82
N ALA A 202 8.20 -20.62 -45.90
CA ALA A 202 8.63 -19.49 -46.73
C ALA A 202 8.75 -18.15 -45.97
N ALA A 203 8.03 -18.00 -44.85
CA ALA A 203 8.09 -16.82 -43.98
C ALA A 203 9.23 -16.91 -42.95
N GLY A 204 9.96 -18.02 -42.84
CA GLY A 204 11.05 -18.22 -41.90
C GLY A 204 10.83 -19.39 -40.95
N PRO A 205 11.78 -19.63 -40.03
CA PRO A 205 11.72 -20.71 -39.05
C PRO A 205 10.75 -20.38 -37.92
N LEU A 206 9.95 -21.37 -37.49
CA LEU A 206 9.11 -21.35 -36.30
C LEU A 206 9.65 -22.37 -35.29
N THR A 207 10.15 -21.93 -34.17
CA THR A 207 10.73 -22.78 -33.14
C THR A 207 10.10 -22.56 -31.80
N GLN A 208 9.61 -23.60 -31.13
CA GLN A 208 9.11 -23.59 -29.76
C GLN A 208 9.94 -24.53 -28.89
N PRO A 209 10.99 -24.00 -28.22
CA PRO A 209 11.92 -24.81 -27.42
C PRO A 209 11.53 -24.95 -25.95
N SER A 210 10.44 -24.30 -25.51
CA SER A 210 10.14 -24.13 -24.11
C SER A 210 8.99 -25.02 -23.63
N VAL A 211 9.23 -25.73 -22.55
CA VAL A 211 8.23 -26.51 -21.80
C VAL A 211 7.73 -25.63 -20.66
N GLY A 212 6.43 -25.36 -20.63
CA GLY A 212 5.83 -24.56 -19.56
C GLY A 212 5.85 -25.29 -18.21
N LEU A 213 6.25 -24.65 -17.15
CA LEU A 213 6.21 -25.15 -15.78
C LEU A 213 5.08 -24.47 -15.01
N ALA A 214 4.22 -25.26 -14.37
CA ALA A 214 3.13 -24.74 -13.56
C ALA A 214 3.65 -24.06 -12.25
N PRO A 215 2.96 -23.07 -11.69
CA PRO A 215 3.26 -22.59 -10.35
C PRO A 215 3.25 -23.74 -9.34
N GLY A 216 4.29 -23.85 -8.51
CA GLY A 216 4.43 -24.96 -7.55
C GLY A 216 5.03 -26.24 -8.16
N THR A 217 5.63 -26.18 -9.35
CA THR A 217 6.47 -27.25 -9.88
C THR A 217 7.59 -27.55 -8.89
N GLY A 218 7.72 -28.84 -8.52
CA GLY A 218 8.75 -29.33 -7.62
C GLY A 218 10.13 -29.39 -8.28
N ARG A 219 11.14 -29.73 -7.49
CA ARG A 219 12.55 -29.86 -7.98
C ARG A 219 12.72 -30.76 -9.18
N PHE A 220 11.97 -31.89 -9.24
CA PHE A 220 12.10 -32.86 -10.28
C PHE A 220 10.93 -32.78 -11.24
N VAL A 221 11.23 -32.79 -12.55
CA VAL A 221 10.24 -32.80 -13.62
C VAL A 221 10.47 -34.02 -14.47
N ARG A 222 9.41 -34.81 -14.67
CA ARG A 222 9.42 -35.93 -15.63
C ARG A 222 8.72 -35.48 -16.90
N LEU A 223 9.48 -35.36 -17.98
CA LEU A 223 8.98 -35.04 -19.31
C LEU A 223 8.87 -36.36 -20.09
N VAL A 224 7.70 -36.66 -20.62
CA VAL A 224 7.40 -37.89 -21.36
C VAL A 224 6.89 -37.51 -22.74
N TRP A 225 7.49 -38.08 -23.77
CA TRP A 225 7.05 -37.91 -25.16
C TRP A 225 5.76 -38.67 -25.42
N GLY A 226 4.83 -38.06 -26.15
CA GLY A 226 3.65 -38.77 -26.68
C GLY A 226 4.03 -39.76 -27.75
N ASP A 227 4.96 -39.39 -28.63
CA ASP A 227 5.62 -40.25 -29.58
C ASP A 227 7.14 -40.06 -29.51
N ALA A 228 7.84 -41.06 -29.00
CA ALA A 228 9.30 -41.05 -28.90
C ALA A 228 9.99 -41.11 -30.27
N ALA A 229 9.29 -41.58 -31.32
CA ALA A 229 9.84 -41.63 -32.67
C ALA A 229 9.87 -40.26 -33.35
N ALA A 230 8.91 -39.40 -33.04
CA ALA A 230 8.86 -38.04 -33.53
C ALA A 230 9.66 -37.03 -32.66
N ALA A 231 10.15 -37.46 -31.50
CA ALA A 231 10.84 -36.60 -30.58
C ALA A 231 12.27 -36.27 -31.01
N PRO A 232 12.75 -35.04 -30.78
CA PRO A 232 14.14 -34.67 -31.05
C PRO A 232 15.08 -35.31 -30.02
N ARG A 233 16.35 -35.36 -30.35
CA ARG A 233 17.39 -35.78 -29.41
C ARG A 233 17.76 -34.60 -28.52
N VAL A 234 17.23 -34.54 -27.30
CA VAL A 234 17.57 -33.47 -26.34
C VAL A 234 19.03 -33.64 -25.89
N THR A 235 19.77 -32.54 -25.96
CA THR A 235 21.20 -32.47 -25.61
C THR A 235 21.46 -31.65 -24.39
N GLY A 236 20.55 -30.71 -24.06
CA GLY A 236 20.67 -29.84 -22.91
C GLY A 236 19.31 -29.30 -22.46
N ALA A 237 19.28 -28.76 -21.24
CA ALA A 237 18.12 -28.08 -20.68
C ALA A 237 18.56 -26.92 -19.78
N GLN A 238 17.81 -25.86 -19.85
CA GLN A 238 17.98 -24.69 -19.01
C GLN A 238 16.67 -24.37 -18.33
N VAL A 239 16.72 -24.15 -17.02
CA VAL A 239 15.59 -23.60 -16.25
C VAL A 239 15.56 -22.11 -16.43
N VAL A 240 14.42 -21.59 -16.81
CA VAL A 240 14.20 -20.14 -16.93
C VAL A 240 13.18 -19.71 -15.88
N ALA A 241 13.65 -18.97 -14.91
CA ALA A 241 12.82 -18.29 -13.92
C ALA A 241 12.65 -16.83 -14.34
N VAL A 242 11.46 -16.29 -14.12
CA VAL A 242 11.11 -14.93 -14.55
C VAL A 242 10.78 -14.10 -13.32
N GLU A 243 11.57 -13.10 -13.11
CA GLU A 243 11.33 -12.06 -12.11
C GLU A 243 10.75 -10.82 -12.80
N ARG A 244 9.65 -10.31 -12.26
CA ARG A 244 9.06 -9.06 -12.75
C ARG A 244 9.24 -8.01 -11.68
N ASN A 245 10.15 -7.09 -11.94
CA ASN A 245 10.42 -5.97 -11.08
C ASN A 245 9.79 -4.71 -11.68
N ALA A 246 9.03 -3.98 -10.86
CA ALA A 246 8.62 -2.64 -11.25
C ALA A 246 9.80 -1.70 -10.96
N VAL A 247 10.48 -1.26 -12.02
CA VAL A 247 11.55 -0.27 -11.91
C VAL A 247 10.90 1.12 -12.01
N ALA A 248 11.08 1.93 -10.95
CA ALA A 248 10.63 3.32 -10.98
C ALA A 248 11.43 4.11 -12.03
N ILE A 249 10.73 4.71 -12.99
CA ILE A 249 11.33 5.60 -13.98
C ILE A 249 11.47 7.02 -13.40
N ASP A 250 10.47 7.44 -12.61
CA ASP A 250 10.51 8.75 -11.97
C ASP A 250 11.38 8.67 -10.72
N THR A 251 12.30 9.61 -10.60
CA THR A 251 13.18 9.69 -9.43
C THR A 251 12.34 10.03 -8.19
N PRO A 252 12.43 9.23 -7.12
CA PRO A 252 11.76 9.57 -5.88
C PRO A 252 12.30 10.87 -5.29
N THR A 253 11.45 11.56 -4.55
CA THR A 253 11.82 12.79 -3.87
C THR A 253 12.46 12.46 -2.52
N ASP A 254 13.69 12.91 -2.31
CA ASP A 254 14.40 12.80 -1.03
C ASP A 254 13.92 13.88 -0.06
N LEU A 255 13.57 13.48 1.14
CA LEU A 255 13.11 14.36 2.22
C LEU A 255 13.85 14.00 3.51
N VAL A 256 14.12 15.02 4.34
CA VAL A 256 14.74 14.83 5.65
C VAL A 256 13.89 15.50 6.71
N HIS A 257 13.56 14.76 7.74
CA HIS A 257 12.70 15.20 8.83
C HIS A 257 13.44 15.18 10.16
N ALA A 258 13.22 16.24 10.95
CA ALA A 258 13.66 16.29 12.35
C ALA A 258 12.60 15.60 13.24
N PRO A 259 13.02 15.02 14.38
CA PRO A 259 12.06 14.54 15.37
C PRO A 259 11.18 15.67 15.87
N VAL A 260 9.90 15.36 16.13
CA VAL A 260 8.95 16.27 16.77
C VAL A 260 8.75 15.85 18.23
N ALA A 261 8.27 16.79 19.05
CA ALA A 261 7.95 16.50 20.44
C ALA A 261 6.96 15.32 20.54
N VAL A 262 7.14 14.50 21.56
CA VAL A 262 6.22 13.41 21.86
C VAL A 262 4.81 13.98 22.05
N PRO A 263 3.75 13.38 21.47
CA PRO A 263 2.37 13.80 21.75
C PRO A 263 2.11 13.92 23.25
N THR A 264 1.48 14.99 23.66
CA THR A 264 1.43 15.52 25.03
C THR A 264 0.71 14.64 26.07
N ASP A 265 0.20 13.47 25.70
CA ASP A 265 -0.42 12.54 26.63
C ASP A 265 0.48 11.32 26.87
N PRO A 266 1.34 11.35 27.91
CA PRO A 266 2.20 10.23 28.27
C PRO A 266 1.43 8.97 28.66
N ALA A 267 0.15 9.09 29.03
CA ALA A 267 -0.71 7.94 29.37
C ALA A 267 -1.05 7.09 28.12
N THR A 268 -0.95 7.66 26.92
CA THR A 268 -1.22 6.95 25.66
C THR A 268 0.02 6.32 25.03
N VAL A 269 1.22 6.56 25.55
CA VAL A 269 2.45 5.94 25.06
C VAL A 269 2.62 4.56 25.72
N PRO A 270 2.45 3.47 24.96
CA PRO A 270 2.66 2.14 25.51
C PRO A 270 4.08 2.01 26.08
N GLU A 271 4.25 1.26 27.16
CA GLU A 271 5.56 1.02 27.79
C GLU A 271 6.63 0.56 26.78
N LYS A 272 6.22 -0.25 25.82
CA LYS A 272 7.06 -0.72 24.71
C LYS A 272 7.53 0.36 23.72
N ALA A 273 7.02 1.58 23.83
CA ALA A 273 7.40 2.72 22.99
C ALA A 273 8.18 3.79 23.77
N ARG A 274 8.68 3.48 24.96
CA ARG A 274 9.57 4.39 25.71
C ARG A 274 10.86 4.63 24.93
N GLY A 275 11.27 5.89 24.85
CA GLY A 275 12.45 6.30 24.06
C GLY A 275 12.25 6.31 22.55
N ALA A 276 11.01 6.17 22.07
CA ALA A 276 10.72 6.31 20.65
C ALA A 276 10.86 7.75 20.16
N LEU A 277 11.37 7.92 18.95
CA LEU A 277 11.35 9.18 18.24
C LEU A 277 10.10 9.27 17.34
N TYR A 278 9.52 10.45 17.30
CA TYR A 278 8.31 10.74 16.51
C TYR A 278 8.66 11.74 15.41
N PHE A 279 8.10 11.52 14.22
CA PHE A 279 8.30 12.38 13.06
C PHE A 279 6.95 12.68 12.41
N ASP A 280 6.70 13.95 12.07
CA ASP A 280 5.61 14.38 11.19
C ASP A 280 6.21 14.72 9.83
N LEU A 281 5.79 14.02 8.79
CA LEU A 281 6.26 14.23 7.43
C LEU A 281 5.58 15.44 6.76
N GLY A 282 4.71 16.14 7.49
CA GLY A 282 3.96 17.29 7.00
C GLY A 282 2.69 16.91 6.22
N GLY A 283 2.62 15.71 5.64
CA GLY A 283 1.49 15.19 4.89
C GLY A 283 1.54 13.68 4.76
N ALA A 284 0.48 13.04 4.30
CA ALA A 284 0.45 11.61 4.04
C ALA A 284 1.21 11.29 2.74
N LEU A 285 2.52 11.05 2.86
CA LEU A 285 3.43 10.81 1.73
C LEU A 285 3.48 9.32 1.36
N PRO A 286 3.47 8.99 0.06
CA PRO A 286 3.70 7.63 -0.43
C PRO A 286 5.19 7.31 -0.38
N LEU A 287 5.64 6.68 0.70
CA LEU A 287 7.05 6.37 0.94
C LEU A 287 7.47 5.08 0.22
N GLU A 288 8.64 5.10 -0.38
CA GLU A 288 9.34 3.93 -0.88
C GLU A 288 10.34 3.39 0.13
N THR A 289 11.17 4.29 0.66
CA THR A 289 12.20 3.91 1.63
C THR A 289 12.24 4.85 2.83
N ILE A 290 12.73 4.32 3.94
CA ILE A 290 13.02 5.06 5.17
C ILE A 290 14.44 4.73 5.62
N ASP A 291 15.19 5.76 6.00
CA ASP A 291 16.53 5.67 6.57
C ASP A 291 16.63 6.53 7.84
N LEU A 292 17.23 5.99 8.89
CA LEU A 292 17.52 6.73 10.12
C LEU A 292 19.00 7.11 10.15
N ARG A 293 19.27 8.39 9.93
CA ARG A 293 20.63 8.94 9.86
C ARG A 293 21.06 9.53 11.18
N PHE A 294 22.31 9.29 11.54
CA PHE A 294 22.96 9.87 12.72
C PHE A 294 24.03 10.89 12.30
N SER A 295 24.03 12.07 12.95
CA SER A 295 24.91 13.18 12.58
C SER A 295 26.38 12.92 12.90
N ALA A 296 26.68 12.18 13.99
CA ALA A 296 28.05 11.95 14.42
C ALA A 296 28.20 10.67 15.25
N GLY A 297 29.44 10.19 15.35
CA GLY A 297 29.87 9.08 16.18
C GLY A 297 29.46 7.70 15.64
N THR A 298 30.02 6.66 16.26
CA THR A 298 29.62 5.28 16.00
C THR A 298 28.32 4.98 16.73
N ARG A 299 27.27 4.59 15.99
CA ARG A 299 25.94 4.27 16.49
C ARG A 299 25.42 3.00 15.84
N VAL A 300 24.72 2.17 16.60
CA VAL A 300 23.97 1.00 16.09
C VAL A 300 22.61 1.00 16.78
N ALA A 301 21.55 1.04 16.02
CA ALA A 301 20.19 1.15 16.51
C ALA A 301 19.29 0.08 15.87
N PRO A 302 19.08 -1.05 16.52
CA PRO A 302 17.98 -1.96 16.19
C PRO A 302 16.66 -1.26 16.51
N VAL A 303 15.77 -1.13 15.51
CA VAL A 303 14.52 -0.40 15.66
C VAL A 303 13.35 -1.10 14.98
N ARG A 304 12.15 -0.77 15.46
CA ARG A 304 10.89 -1.03 14.77
C ARG A 304 10.32 0.30 14.29
N LEU A 305 10.02 0.37 13.00
CA LEU A 305 9.35 1.51 12.38
C LEU A 305 7.85 1.29 12.39
N GLN A 306 7.11 2.28 12.85
CA GLN A 306 5.65 2.27 12.84
C GLN A 306 5.13 3.55 12.22
N GLY A 307 4.01 3.46 11.51
CA GLY A 307 3.40 4.59 10.82
C GLY A 307 1.90 4.66 10.97
N ARG A 308 1.35 5.87 10.73
CA ARG A 308 -0.09 6.12 10.62
C ARG A 308 -0.33 7.33 9.71
N GLN A 309 -1.51 7.40 9.11
CA GLN A 309 -1.87 8.53 8.23
C GLN A 309 -2.46 9.70 9.00
N ARG A 310 -3.26 9.43 10.02
CA ARG A 310 -3.91 10.45 10.85
C ARG A 310 -3.54 10.28 12.32
N ALA A 311 -3.62 11.37 13.07
CA ALA A 311 -3.26 11.40 14.48
C ALA A 311 -4.14 10.49 15.36
N ASP A 312 -5.38 10.24 14.95
CA ASP A 312 -6.38 9.40 15.63
C ASP A 312 -6.29 7.91 15.26
N GLU A 313 -5.46 7.54 14.29
CA GLU A 313 -5.30 6.13 13.87
C GLU A 313 -4.33 5.37 14.76
N ALA A 314 -4.55 4.06 14.85
CA ALA A 314 -3.61 3.15 15.49
C ALA A 314 -2.28 3.07 14.73
N TRP A 315 -1.18 2.92 15.46
CA TRP A 315 0.13 2.69 14.87
C TRP A 315 0.20 1.31 14.23
N ARG A 316 0.72 1.23 13.01
CA ARG A 316 0.94 0.01 12.25
C ARG A 316 2.42 -0.20 12.02
N ASP A 317 2.89 -1.44 12.06
CA ASP A 317 4.27 -1.77 11.76
C ASP A 317 4.53 -1.53 10.26
N LEU A 318 5.60 -0.79 9.95
CA LEU A 318 6.08 -0.53 8.60
C LEU A 318 7.22 -1.48 8.23
N ALA A 319 8.24 -1.51 9.08
CA ALA A 319 9.43 -2.32 8.91
C ALA A 319 10.17 -2.48 10.25
N GLN A 320 11.10 -3.40 10.29
CA GLN A 320 12.09 -3.51 11.37
C GLN A 320 13.46 -3.73 10.77
N GLY A 321 14.48 -3.20 11.44
CA GLY A 321 15.86 -3.32 10.97
C GLY A 321 16.87 -2.70 11.93
N VAL A 322 18.10 -2.67 11.48
CA VAL A 322 19.20 -2.07 12.23
C VAL A 322 19.77 -0.92 11.42
N PHE A 323 19.62 0.30 11.95
CA PHE A 323 20.33 1.44 11.40
C PHE A 323 21.65 1.64 12.11
N TYR A 324 22.69 1.95 11.35
CA TYR A 324 23.98 2.18 11.92
C TYR A 324 24.78 3.27 11.19
N ARG A 325 25.64 3.91 11.92
CA ARG A 325 26.72 4.74 11.45
C ARG A 325 28.00 4.28 12.17
N LEU A 326 28.93 3.73 11.43
CA LEU A 326 30.18 3.22 11.96
C LEU A 326 31.35 4.06 11.44
N GLU A 327 32.14 4.61 12.34
CA GLU A 327 33.37 5.31 12.02
C GLU A 327 34.56 4.38 12.30
N ARG A 328 35.36 4.13 11.27
CA ARG A 328 36.55 3.32 11.37
C ARG A 328 37.62 3.89 10.44
N ASP A 329 38.81 4.17 10.99
CA ASP A 329 40.01 4.58 10.24
C ASP A 329 39.72 5.76 9.27
N GLY A 330 38.94 6.74 9.72
CA GLY A 330 38.56 7.92 8.91
C GLY A 330 37.52 7.67 7.85
N SER A 331 37.00 6.44 7.72
CA SER A 331 35.86 6.10 6.86
C SER A 331 34.57 5.99 7.65
N VAL A 332 33.46 6.32 7.00
CA VAL A 332 32.10 6.22 7.58
C VAL A 332 31.30 5.21 6.77
N SER A 333 30.81 4.19 7.45
CA SER A 333 29.87 3.22 6.90
C SER A 333 28.48 3.44 7.50
N VAL A 334 27.44 3.46 6.67
CA VAL A 334 26.06 3.64 7.09
C VAL A 334 25.19 2.46 6.62
N SER A 335 24.11 2.20 7.34
CA SER A 335 23.13 1.19 6.96
C SER A 335 22.42 1.56 5.65
N PRO A 336 21.95 0.59 4.86
CA PRO A 336 21.04 0.85 3.76
C PRO A 336 19.66 1.28 4.28
N ALA A 337 18.95 2.06 3.47
CA ALA A 337 17.55 2.39 3.72
C ALA A 337 16.65 1.14 3.70
N LEU A 338 15.57 1.15 4.47
CA LEU A 338 14.58 0.08 4.49
C LEU A 338 13.43 0.40 3.53
N SER A 339 13.03 -0.57 2.71
CA SER A 339 11.88 -0.46 1.82
C SER A 339 10.58 -0.57 2.62
N VAL A 340 9.63 0.35 2.37
CA VAL A 340 8.36 0.44 3.11
C VAL A 340 7.14 0.36 2.19
N HIS A 341 7.13 1.05 1.06
CA HIS A 341 6.04 1.11 0.06
C HIS A 341 4.65 1.36 0.67
N GLN A 342 4.55 2.33 1.59
CA GLN A 342 3.31 2.68 2.27
C GLN A 342 3.10 4.20 2.34
N THR A 343 1.83 4.62 2.35
CA THR A 343 1.47 6.02 2.53
C THR A 343 1.29 6.31 4.01
N VAL A 344 2.11 7.20 4.57
CA VAL A 344 2.08 7.58 5.99
C VAL A 344 2.40 9.07 6.16
N ARG A 345 1.84 9.66 7.23
CA ARG A 345 2.19 11.02 7.67
C ARG A 345 3.05 11.00 8.92
N PHE A 346 2.66 10.21 9.89
CA PHE A 346 3.38 10.13 11.16
C PHE A 346 4.19 8.85 11.21
N VAL A 347 5.46 8.98 11.54
CA VAL A 347 6.37 7.86 11.73
C VAL A 347 6.86 7.85 13.16
N ARG A 348 6.88 6.67 13.78
CA ARG A 348 7.45 6.42 15.09
C ARG A 348 8.57 5.39 14.96
N VAL A 349 9.74 5.75 15.46
CA VAL A 349 10.92 4.89 15.50
C VAL A 349 11.09 4.38 16.92
N VAL A 350 10.80 3.11 17.14
CA VAL A 350 10.86 2.46 18.47
C VAL A 350 12.16 1.69 18.57
N PRO A 351 13.08 2.07 19.47
CA PRO A 351 14.30 1.31 19.68
C PRO A 351 14.02 -0.04 20.34
N ASP A 352 14.86 -1.03 20.07
CA ASP A 352 14.86 -2.29 20.82
C ASP A 352 15.22 -2.02 22.28
N GLU A 353 14.55 -2.66 23.23
CA GLU A 353 14.74 -2.46 24.68
C GLU A 353 16.17 -2.71 25.14
N ARG A 354 16.94 -3.50 24.38
CA ARG A 354 18.36 -3.84 24.65
C ARG A 354 19.33 -2.85 24.03
N ALA A 355 18.84 -1.91 23.23
CA ALA A 355 19.66 -0.88 22.57
C ALA A 355 19.73 0.39 23.41
N ALA A 356 20.76 1.21 23.12
CA ALA A 356 20.83 2.54 23.69
C ALA A 356 19.67 3.42 23.21
N ALA A 357 19.20 4.33 24.08
CA ALA A 357 18.17 5.29 23.71
C ALA A 357 18.59 6.12 22.49
N LEU A 358 17.62 6.41 21.65
CA LEU A 358 17.83 7.28 20.49
C LEU A 358 17.89 8.74 20.94
N ASP A 359 18.92 9.43 20.49
CA ASP A 359 19.11 10.85 20.75
C ASP A 359 18.40 11.68 19.67
N PRO A 360 17.37 12.49 20.03
CA PRO A 360 16.61 13.28 19.08
C PRO A 360 17.44 14.36 18.36
N ASP A 361 18.50 14.84 18.99
CA ASP A 361 19.33 15.91 18.42
C ASP A 361 20.24 15.38 17.30
N SER A 362 20.70 14.16 17.41
CA SER A 362 21.56 13.50 16.44
C SER A 362 20.83 12.72 15.35
N ALA A 363 19.57 12.34 15.57
CA ALA A 363 18.80 11.51 14.66
C ALA A 363 18.00 12.35 13.65
N ARG A 364 18.03 11.94 12.38
CA ARG A 364 17.19 12.50 11.29
C ARG A 364 16.59 11.35 10.52
N LEU A 365 15.30 11.49 10.19
CA LEU A 365 14.62 10.54 9.33
C LEU A 365 14.72 11.00 7.89
N ALA A 366 15.47 10.28 7.07
CA ALA A 366 15.50 10.47 5.64
C ALA A 366 14.48 9.54 4.98
N THR A 367 13.69 10.06 4.04
CA THR A 367 12.66 9.31 3.35
C THR A 367 12.73 9.55 1.85
N GLN A 368 12.39 8.56 1.07
CA GLN A 368 12.16 8.69 -0.36
C GLN A 368 10.67 8.49 -0.63
N ALA A 369 10.05 9.46 -1.28
CA ALA A 369 8.62 9.45 -1.59
C ALA A 369 8.38 9.53 -3.10
N GLN A 370 7.48 8.70 -3.60
CA GLN A 370 7.00 8.74 -4.98
C GLN A 370 5.78 9.65 -5.07
N LEU A 371 6.02 10.94 -5.36
CA LEU A 371 4.98 11.93 -5.43
C LEU A 371 4.19 11.82 -6.75
N ALA A 372 2.87 12.00 -6.67
CA ALA A 372 2.01 11.97 -7.83
C ALA A 372 2.25 13.17 -8.76
N ARG A 373 1.91 13.00 -10.03
CA ARG A 373 1.86 14.07 -11.02
C ARG A 373 0.42 14.45 -11.32
N LEU A 374 0.13 15.72 -11.26
CA LEU A 374 -1.12 16.28 -11.73
C LEU A 374 -1.05 16.42 -13.24
N VAL A 375 -2.04 15.91 -13.98
CA VAL A 375 -2.24 16.23 -15.40
C VAL A 375 -3.63 16.82 -15.54
N PHE A 376 -3.76 17.94 -16.23
CA PHE A 376 -5.06 18.58 -16.45
C PHE A 376 -5.20 19.07 -17.89
N ALA A 377 -6.43 19.09 -18.37
CA ALA A 377 -6.76 19.74 -19.64
C ALA A 377 -6.73 21.26 -19.42
N ALA A 378 -5.90 21.98 -20.16
CA ALA A 378 -5.78 23.43 -20.05
C ALA A 378 -6.97 24.14 -20.73
N GLN A 379 -8.19 23.77 -20.32
CA GLN A 379 -9.46 24.36 -20.78
C GLN A 379 -9.88 25.47 -19.82
N GLY A 380 -10.37 26.58 -20.35
CA GLY A 380 -10.76 27.75 -19.56
C GLY A 380 -9.74 28.89 -19.67
N GLN A 381 -9.83 29.83 -18.76
CA GLN A 381 -9.00 31.03 -18.76
C GLN A 381 -7.89 30.97 -17.71
N PRO A 382 -6.60 31.15 -18.11
CA PRO A 382 -5.54 31.30 -17.12
C PRO A 382 -5.72 32.60 -16.29
N PRO A 383 -5.18 32.68 -15.06
CA PRO A 383 -4.34 31.69 -14.39
C PRO A 383 -5.15 30.54 -13.79
N PHE A 384 -4.59 29.33 -13.89
CA PHE A 384 -5.14 28.16 -13.21
C PHE A 384 -4.69 28.10 -11.75
N ARG A 385 -5.51 27.49 -10.91
CA ARG A 385 -5.21 27.28 -9.48
C ARG A 385 -5.53 25.85 -9.06
N LEU A 386 -4.72 25.34 -8.16
CA LEU A 386 -4.94 24.05 -7.48
C LEU A 386 -5.55 24.34 -6.10
N LEU A 387 -6.71 23.76 -5.82
CA LEU A 387 -7.42 23.89 -4.55
C LEU A 387 -7.27 22.60 -3.75
N ALA A 388 -7.21 22.70 -2.41
CA ALA A 388 -7.15 21.58 -1.48
C ALA A 388 -7.80 21.92 -0.14
N GLY A 389 -8.00 20.89 0.71
CA GLY A 389 -8.42 21.07 2.10
C GLY A 389 -9.93 21.10 2.28
N SER A 390 -10.68 20.40 1.46
CA SER A 390 -12.13 20.21 1.64
C SER A 390 -12.46 18.82 2.17
N LYS A 391 -13.16 18.73 3.31
CA LYS A 391 -13.59 17.46 3.89
C LYS A 391 -14.72 16.79 3.08
N ASP A 392 -15.56 17.61 2.45
CA ASP A 392 -16.82 17.17 1.84
C ASP A 392 -16.76 17.12 0.30
N ALA A 393 -15.62 17.52 -0.31
CA ALA A 393 -15.46 17.49 -1.74
C ALA A 393 -15.48 16.04 -2.26
N PRO A 394 -16.36 15.69 -3.22
CA PRO A 394 -16.29 14.40 -3.89
C PRO A 394 -14.98 14.33 -4.70
N SER A 395 -14.48 13.13 -5.00
CA SER A 395 -13.28 13.00 -5.85
C SER A 395 -13.52 13.65 -7.23
N GLY A 396 -12.61 14.53 -7.62
CA GLY A 396 -12.69 15.23 -8.92
C GLY A 396 -11.70 14.73 -9.96
N ALA A 397 -10.79 13.85 -9.57
CA ALA A 397 -9.84 13.25 -10.49
C ALA A 397 -10.55 12.24 -11.41
N LEU A 398 -10.30 12.35 -12.70
CA LEU A 398 -10.74 11.39 -13.70
C LEU A 398 -9.71 10.25 -13.82
N PRO A 399 -10.13 9.05 -14.26
CA PRO A 399 -9.18 8.05 -14.71
C PRO A 399 -8.28 8.62 -15.82
N ALA A 400 -7.01 8.26 -15.81
CA ALA A 400 -6.03 8.85 -16.73
C ALA A 400 -6.39 8.63 -18.20
N ASP A 401 -6.83 7.42 -18.56
CA ASP A 401 -7.25 7.08 -19.92
C ASP A 401 -8.55 7.76 -20.35
N THR A 402 -9.38 8.19 -19.38
CA THR A 402 -10.57 8.98 -19.65
C THR A 402 -10.25 10.43 -19.93
N LEU A 403 -9.28 10.99 -19.19
CA LEU A 403 -8.83 12.38 -19.41
C LEU A 403 -8.03 12.50 -20.70
N VAL A 404 -7.10 11.58 -20.94
CA VAL A 404 -6.18 11.59 -22.08
C VAL A 404 -6.31 10.28 -22.84
N PRO A 405 -7.10 10.23 -23.90
CA PRO A 405 -7.11 9.09 -24.82
C PRO A 405 -5.71 8.83 -25.38
N ALA A 406 -5.30 7.56 -25.48
CA ALA A 406 -3.94 7.17 -25.91
C ALA A 406 -2.83 7.81 -25.04
N LEU A 407 -2.97 7.75 -23.73
CA LEU A 407 -2.09 8.38 -22.75
C LEU A 407 -0.59 8.12 -23.01
N ALA A 408 -0.23 6.91 -23.44
CA ALA A 408 1.16 6.55 -23.72
C ALA A 408 1.78 7.41 -24.84
N ASP A 409 1.03 7.67 -25.90
CA ASP A 409 1.47 8.44 -27.07
C ASP A 409 1.42 9.95 -26.83
N GLU A 410 0.46 10.41 -26.04
CA GLU A 410 0.29 11.83 -25.72
C GLU A 410 1.22 12.33 -24.61
N ARG A 411 1.63 11.46 -23.70
CA ARG A 411 2.45 11.82 -22.53
C ARG A 411 3.74 12.58 -22.86
N PRO A 412 4.52 12.25 -23.92
CA PRO A 412 5.70 13.02 -24.31
C PRO A 412 5.40 14.45 -24.76
N ARG A 413 4.14 14.73 -25.13
CA ARG A 413 3.68 16.04 -25.64
C ARG A 413 3.06 16.92 -24.56
N PHE A 414 2.99 16.46 -23.31
CA PHE A 414 2.43 17.25 -22.23
C PHE A 414 3.21 18.54 -22.02
N GLY A 415 2.49 19.64 -21.89
CA GLY A 415 3.04 20.88 -21.38
C GLY A 415 3.54 20.72 -19.96
N GLN A 416 4.34 21.67 -19.50
CA GLN A 416 4.94 21.66 -18.17
C GLN A 416 4.38 22.83 -17.36
N ALA A 417 4.07 22.55 -16.08
CA ALA A 417 3.69 23.57 -15.13
C ALA A 417 4.33 23.31 -13.77
N GLU A 418 4.37 24.36 -12.97
CA GLU A 418 4.83 24.34 -11.59
C GLU A 418 3.69 24.78 -10.66
N ILE A 419 3.61 24.15 -9.49
CA ILE A 419 2.65 24.53 -8.45
C ILE A 419 3.37 25.49 -7.51
N GLY A 420 2.84 26.72 -7.41
CA GLY A 420 3.41 27.77 -6.60
C GLY A 420 3.08 27.61 -5.10
N ALA A 421 3.34 28.65 -4.34
CA ALA A 421 3.12 28.64 -2.89
C ALA A 421 1.62 28.55 -2.56
N TRP A 422 1.32 27.77 -1.51
CA TRP A 422 -0.03 27.61 -1.00
C TRP A 422 -0.44 28.82 -0.16
N THR A 423 -1.66 29.28 -0.36
CA THR A 423 -2.29 30.34 0.41
C THR A 423 -3.60 29.86 1.00
N GLU A 424 -3.92 30.31 2.22
CA GLU A 424 -5.19 30.01 2.85
C GLU A 424 -6.29 30.92 2.26
N VAL A 425 -7.43 30.33 1.90
CA VAL A 425 -8.59 31.09 1.41
C VAL A 425 -9.28 31.75 2.58
N GLU A 426 -9.12 33.06 2.75
CA GLU A 426 -9.50 33.82 3.94
C GLU A 426 -10.99 33.64 4.32
N ALA A 427 -11.89 33.61 3.36
CA ALA A 427 -13.33 33.40 3.62
C ALA A 427 -13.64 32.06 4.28
N VAL A 428 -12.88 31.00 3.91
CA VAL A 428 -13.01 29.66 4.48
C VAL A 428 -12.30 29.57 5.82
N ALA A 429 -11.12 30.20 5.93
CA ALA A 429 -10.38 30.28 7.18
C ALA A 429 -11.19 30.94 8.30
N GLN A 430 -11.90 32.02 7.99
CA GLN A 430 -12.78 32.68 8.94
C GLN A 430 -13.93 31.79 9.40
N ARG A 431 -14.59 31.04 8.49
CA ARG A 431 -15.64 30.06 8.83
C ARG A 431 -15.11 28.96 9.74
N VAL A 432 -13.99 28.36 9.39
CA VAL A 432 -13.37 27.29 10.20
C VAL A 432 -12.99 27.80 11.59
N ARG A 433 -12.43 28.99 11.69
CA ARG A 433 -12.12 29.63 13.00
C ARG A 433 -13.37 29.90 13.81
N ALA A 434 -14.47 30.30 13.17
CA ALA A 434 -15.76 30.51 13.86
C ALA A 434 -16.33 29.18 14.38
N GLU A 435 -16.35 28.13 13.57
CA GLU A 435 -16.80 26.79 13.96
C GLU A 435 -15.95 26.20 15.11
N GLN A 436 -14.63 26.39 15.06
CA GLN A 436 -13.72 25.95 16.14
C GLN A 436 -14.00 26.70 17.45
N ARG A 437 -14.28 28.01 17.39
CA ARG A 437 -14.69 28.78 18.57
C ARG A 437 -16.01 28.28 19.16
N GLU A 438 -17.02 28.03 18.30
CA GLU A 438 -18.28 27.45 18.76
C GLU A 438 -18.10 26.09 19.42
N ALA A 439 -17.28 25.21 18.82
CA ALA A 439 -16.97 23.89 19.37
C ALA A 439 -16.30 23.98 20.75
N GLN A 440 -15.46 24.98 20.99
CA GLN A 440 -14.79 25.20 22.29
C GLN A 440 -15.74 25.75 23.35
N TRP A 441 -16.72 26.59 22.97
CA TRP A 441 -17.68 27.17 23.93
C TRP A 441 -18.79 26.20 24.36
N ARG A 442 -19.17 25.24 23.51
CA ARG A 442 -20.22 24.24 23.83
C ARG A 442 -19.96 23.47 25.13
N PRO A 443 -18.78 22.87 25.37
CA PRO A 443 -18.51 22.19 26.63
C PRO A 443 -18.51 23.16 27.82
N LEU A 444 -18.00 24.39 27.65
CA LEU A 444 -18.02 25.40 28.72
C LEU A 444 -19.45 25.81 29.10
N LEU A 445 -20.34 25.99 28.12
CA LEU A 445 -21.75 26.22 28.36
C LEU A 445 -22.44 25.08 29.09
N LEU A 446 -22.19 23.83 28.66
CA LEU A 446 -22.73 22.63 29.32
C LEU A 446 -22.28 22.53 30.78
N TRP A 447 -20.99 22.76 31.02
CA TRP A 447 -20.44 22.77 32.38
C TRP A 447 -21.00 23.92 33.26
N SER A 448 -21.18 25.13 32.67
CA SER A 448 -21.75 26.25 33.38
C SER A 448 -23.22 26.02 33.78
N VAL A 449 -24.02 25.46 32.88
CA VAL A 449 -25.42 25.05 33.15
C VAL A 449 -25.47 23.95 34.22
N LEU A 450 -24.58 22.97 34.15
CA LEU A 450 -24.49 21.93 35.18
C LEU A 450 -24.14 22.48 36.55
N ILE A 451 -23.13 23.36 36.62
CA ILE A 451 -22.71 24.00 37.88
C ILE A 451 -23.83 24.88 38.42
N ALA A 452 -24.50 25.65 37.57
CA ALA A 452 -25.64 26.50 37.97
C ALA A 452 -26.81 25.64 38.51
N GLY A 453 -27.09 24.50 37.87
CA GLY A 453 -28.10 23.54 38.32
C GLY A 453 -27.77 22.95 39.70
N VAL A 454 -26.53 22.50 39.89
CA VAL A 454 -26.05 21.98 41.18
C VAL A 454 -26.08 23.06 42.26
N ALA A 455 -25.68 24.32 41.96
CA ALA A 455 -25.75 25.43 42.88
C ALA A 455 -27.20 25.80 43.27
N ALA A 456 -28.14 25.77 42.32
CA ALA A 456 -29.55 26.00 42.57
C ALA A 456 -30.15 24.93 43.49
N LEU A 457 -29.84 23.65 43.25
CA LEU A 457 -30.24 22.55 44.11
C LEU A 457 -29.64 22.66 45.51
N GLY A 458 -28.34 22.99 45.63
CA GLY A 458 -27.68 23.23 46.89
C GLY A 458 -28.31 24.40 47.66
N PHE A 459 -28.65 25.49 46.98
CA PHE A 459 -29.34 26.62 47.59
C PHE A 459 -30.77 26.26 48.08
N MET A 460 -31.49 25.45 47.32
CA MET A 460 -32.83 24.96 47.68
C MET A 460 -32.78 24.04 48.91
N VAL A 461 -31.82 23.13 48.99
CA VAL A 461 -31.59 22.28 50.16
C VAL A 461 -31.19 23.13 51.36
N TRP A 462 -30.32 24.12 51.19
CA TRP A 462 -29.92 25.04 52.25
C TRP A 462 -31.09 25.89 52.75
N GLY A 463 -31.97 26.35 51.86
CA GLY A 463 -33.21 27.09 52.22
C GLY A 463 -34.19 26.20 53.01
N LEU A 464 -34.37 24.95 52.64
CA LEU A 464 -35.18 23.96 53.37
C LEU A 464 -34.61 23.67 54.75
N ALA A 465 -33.28 23.50 54.86
CA ALA A 465 -32.61 23.24 56.16
C ALA A 465 -32.72 24.44 57.15
N ARG A 466 -32.82 25.68 56.63
CA ARG A 466 -33.05 26.86 57.50
C ARG A 466 -34.51 27.14 57.84
N GLY A 467 -35.48 26.49 57.18
CA GLY A 467 -36.91 26.76 57.28
C GLY A 467 -37.69 25.89 58.30
N THR A 468 -37.09 25.08 59.15
CA THR A 468 -37.77 24.33 60.20
C THR A 468 -37.75 25.12 61.52
N PRO A 469 -38.82 25.88 61.85
CA PRO A 469 -38.99 26.33 63.20
C PRO A 469 -39.45 25.18 64.06
N THR A 470 -38.67 24.87 65.09
CA THR A 470 -39.04 23.97 66.19
C THR A 470 -40.24 24.55 66.89
N LYS A 471 -41.41 24.00 66.60
CA LYS A 471 -42.64 24.28 67.37
C LYS A 471 -42.59 23.55 68.68
N SER A 472 -42.20 24.21 69.77
CA SER A 472 -42.32 23.73 71.14
C SER A 472 -43.78 23.47 71.45
N ALA A 473 -44.16 22.28 71.85
CA ALA A 473 -45.43 21.94 72.41
C ALA A 473 -45.44 22.21 73.90
N PRO A 474 -46.55 22.78 74.48
CA PRO A 474 -46.62 23.08 75.92
C PRO A 474 -46.94 21.86 76.76
N ASN A 475 -46.37 21.89 77.96
CA ASN A 475 -46.45 21.07 79.12
C ASN A 475 -47.90 20.76 79.52
N ALA A 476 -48.24 19.50 79.81
CA ALA A 476 -49.41 19.11 80.66
C ALA A 476 -48.99 17.97 81.58
N ALA A 477 -49.33 18.15 82.83
CA ALA A 477 -48.97 17.48 84.03
C ALA A 477 -49.58 16.07 84.19
N PRO A 478 -49.19 15.33 85.28
CA PRO A 478 -49.29 13.86 85.36
C PRO A 478 -50.57 13.39 85.95
N LEU A 479 -51.01 12.20 85.61
CA LEU A 479 -51.92 11.38 86.44
C LEU A 479 -51.54 9.90 86.39
N GLU A 480 -51.50 9.37 87.56
CA GLU A 480 -51.18 8.12 88.20
C GLU A 480 -51.64 6.82 87.54
N ALA A 481 -50.85 5.86 87.85
CA ALA A 481 -51.10 4.51 88.34
C ALA A 481 -52.01 3.54 87.56
N GLY A 482 -51.49 2.36 87.45
CA GLY A 482 -52.28 1.16 87.20
C GLY A 482 -51.46 0.02 86.52
N GLU A 483 -50.81 -0.68 87.36
CA GLU A 483 -50.60 -2.12 87.50
C GLU A 483 -50.94 -3.12 86.36
N ALA A 484 -50.02 -4.05 86.27
CA ALA A 484 -50.16 -5.50 86.12
C ALA A 484 -50.28 -6.10 84.70
N GLY A 485 -49.35 -7.02 84.47
CA GLY A 485 -49.74 -8.24 83.89
C GLY A 485 -48.77 -8.90 82.87
N ALA A 486 -47.88 -9.65 83.45
CA ALA A 486 -47.46 -10.98 82.97
C ALA A 486 -47.01 -11.19 81.50
N ALA A 487 -45.81 -11.64 81.36
CA ALA A 487 -45.25 -12.55 80.34
C ALA A 487 -46.07 -13.89 80.30
N PRO A 488 -45.74 -14.93 79.49
CA PRO A 488 -44.67 -15.12 78.53
C PRO A 488 -45.10 -15.91 77.26
N ARG A 489 -44.36 -15.89 76.22
CA ARG A 489 -43.70 -17.07 75.61
C ARG A 489 -43.01 -16.69 74.32
#